data_0f2e303029ae57fd98bd17267e4b4de3
#
_entry.id   0f2e303029ae57fd98bd17267e4b4de3
#
_cell.length_a   1.000
_cell.length_b   1.000
_cell.length_c   1.000
_cell.angle_alpha   90.00
_cell.angle_beta   90.00
_cell.angle_gamma   90.00
#
_symmetry.space_group_name_H-M   'P 1'
#
loop_
_entity.id
_entity.type
_entity.pdbx_description
1 polymer ?
#
loop_
_entity_poly.entity_id
_entity_poly.type
_entity_poly.pdbx_seq_one_letter_code
_entity_poly.pdbx_strand_id
1 'polypeptide(L)'
;NSTYDDMGNIIVDVVVSFDRTLKATCAEDMPYIQGLEIALTELTDPDEISAASAYIDAKKADLEDNYIGVAQDTYIELQVTVPIATARSNAAQAIGIDNIEYVGMNENVPAKELAPDSNQAMMESGQAAILNITERMATPSTRASTINSVIKNYDRVRARDYARDWSCTNGSLYDHATCHNPEYTFYASNDCTNFVSQCLVYGGLPTDSKWKPYTEPWKTTGNAGNGIRQYLTNNGLFFHTTKEKEAFAGSVIN
;
A
#
# COMPACT_ATOMS: atom_id res chain seq x y z
N ASN A 1 6.26 21.54 12.86
CA ASN A 1 7.20 22.55 12.33
C ASN A 1 6.44 23.62 11.57
N SER A 2 6.99 24.84 11.47
CA SER A 2 6.42 25.89 10.63
C SER A 2 7.53 26.65 9.90
N THR A 3 7.28 26.97 8.64
CA THR A 3 8.16 27.74 7.76
C THR A 3 7.36 28.82 7.05
N TYR A 4 8.01 29.62 6.23
CA TYR A 4 7.35 30.63 5.38
C TYR A 4 7.64 30.31 3.92
N ASP A 5 6.63 30.47 3.06
CA ASP A 5 6.84 30.46 1.61
C ASP A 5 7.33 31.83 1.10
N ASP A 6 7.64 31.91 -0.20
CA ASP A 6 8.13 33.12 -0.85
C ASP A 6 7.09 34.27 -0.86
N MET A 7 5.81 33.96 -0.63
CA MET A 7 4.71 34.93 -0.52
C MET A 7 4.47 35.38 0.94
N GLY A 8 5.21 34.81 1.88
CA GLY A 8 5.10 35.10 3.31
C GLY A 8 3.94 34.37 4.01
N ASN A 9 3.30 33.39 3.37
CA ASN A 9 2.34 32.53 4.05
C ASN A 9 3.07 31.60 5.03
N ILE A 10 2.37 31.22 6.10
CA ILE A 10 2.90 30.25 7.07
C ILE A 10 2.56 28.85 6.56
N ILE A 11 3.57 28.00 6.42
CA ILE A 11 3.43 26.59 6.10
C ILE A 11 3.59 25.81 7.41
N VAL A 12 2.61 24.98 7.74
CA VAL A 12 2.59 24.17 8.95
C VAL A 12 2.48 22.71 8.60
N ASP A 13 3.47 21.93 9.01
CA ASP A 13 3.38 20.46 8.91
C ASP A 13 2.61 19.91 10.10
N VAL A 14 1.59 19.12 9.82
CA VAL A 14 0.66 18.56 10.80
C VAL A 14 0.58 17.05 10.63
N VAL A 15 0.74 16.31 11.71
CA VAL A 15 0.46 14.87 11.74
C VAL A 15 -0.89 14.68 12.42
N VAL A 16 -1.82 14.05 11.72
CA VAL A 16 -3.15 13.72 12.25
C VAL A 16 -3.22 12.22 12.47
N SER A 17 -3.45 11.80 13.71
CA SER A 17 -3.70 10.40 14.07
C SER A 17 -5.18 10.20 14.33
N PHE A 18 -5.76 9.13 13.76
CA PHE A 18 -7.16 8.79 13.94
C PHE A 18 -7.42 7.31 13.70
N ASP A 19 -8.44 6.78 14.36
CA ASP A 19 -8.96 5.45 14.08
C ASP A 19 -9.97 5.51 12.95
N ARG A 20 -9.85 4.61 11.99
CA ARG A 20 -10.84 4.42 10.94
C ARG A 20 -11.36 2.99 10.92
N THR A 21 -12.64 2.83 10.67
CA THR A 21 -13.29 1.54 10.38
C THR A 21 -13.92 1.59 9.01
N LEU A 22 -13.95 0.45 8.33
CA LEU A 22 -14.72 0.33 7.09
C LEU A 22 -16.22 0.53 7.39
N LYS A 23 -16.92 1.19 6.49
CA LYS A 23 -18.38 1.36 6.59
C LYS A 23 -19.15 0.09 6.21
N ALA A 24 -18.52 -0.80 5.44
CA ALA A 24 -19.09 -2.08 5.08
C ALA A 24 -19.31 -2.95 6.34
N THR A 25 -20.41 -3.68 6.38
CA THR A 25 -20.76 -4.60 7.47
C THR A 25 -20.36 -6.04 7.17
N CYS A 26 -20.11 -6.35 5.91
CA CYS A 26 -19.58 -7.62 5.43
C CYS A 26 -18.75 -7.39 4.15
N ALA A 27 -17.94 -8.38 3.75
CA ALA A 27 -17.10 -8.28 2.58
C ALA A 27 -17.89 -8.11 1.27
N GLU A 28 -19.08 -8.71 1.19
CA GLU A 28 -19.98 -8.61 0.03
C GLU A 28 -20.48 -7.20 -0.23
N ASP A 29 -20.55 -6.34 0.80
CA ASP A 29 -20.95 -4.94 0.67
C ASP A 29 -19.84 -4.08 0.00
N MET A 30 -18.64 -4.61 -0.10
CA MET A 30 -17.51 -3.88 -0.70
C MET A 30 -17.63 -3.83 -2.23
N PRO A 31 -17.66 -2.63 -2.86
CA PRO A 31 -17.77 -2.53 -4.31
C PRO A 31 -16.66 -3.25 -5.06
N TYR A 32 -15.46 -3.32 -4.50
CA TYR A 32 -14.36 -4.09 -5.08
C TYR A 32 -14.69 -5.59 -5.16
N ILE A 33 -15.26 -6.18 -4.10
CA ILE A 33 -15.70 -7.59 -4.08
C ILE A 33 -16.81 -7.82 -5.08
N GLN A 34 -17.79 -6.93 -5.16
CA GLN A 34 -18.87 -7.00 -6.15
C GLN A 34 -18.30 -7.00 -7.58
N GLY A 35 -17.28 -6.19 -7.84
CA GLY A 35 -16.57 -6.19 -9.12
C GLY A 35 -15.90 -7.51 -9.44
N LEU A 36 -15.23 -8.14 -8.47
CA LEU A 36 -14.64 -9.47 -8.62
C LEU A 36 -15.70 -10.53 -8.97
N GLU A 37 -16.85 -10.52 -8.26
CA GLU A 37 -17.93 -11.46 -8.46
C GLU A 37 -18.60 -11.29 -9.83
N ILE A 38 -18.80 -10.06 -10.29
CA ILE A 38 -19.31 -9.80 -11.64
C ILE A 38 -18.38 -10.42 -12.69
N ALA A 39 -17.08 -10.15 -12.61
CA ALA A 39 -16.13 -10.69 -13.58
C ALA A 39 -16.04 -12.23 -13.51
N LEU A 40 -16.19 -12.83 -12.32
CA LEU A 40 -16.25 -14.28 -12.18
C LEU A 40 -17.39 -14.89 -13.00
N THR A 41 -18.55 -14.23 -13.10
CA THR A 41 -19.70 -14.74 -13.87
C THR A 41 -19.46 -14.76 -15.38
N GLU A 42 -18.48 -14.00 -15.87
CA GLU A 42 -18.13 -13.90 -17.28
C GLU A 42 -17.13 -14.98 -17.71
N LEU A 43 -16.50 -15.68 -16.76
CA LEU A 43 -15.55 -16.74 -17.04
C LEU A 43 -16.26 -18.02 -17.50
N THR A 44 -15.62 -18.73 -18.42
CA THR A 44 -16.14 -19.99 -18.95
C THR A 44 -15.18 -21.17 -18.78
N ASP A 45 -13.89 -20.90 -18.57
CA ASP A 45 -12.88 -21.93 -18.33
C ASP A 45 -12.95 -22.40 -16.86
N PRO A 46 -13.09 -23.72 -16.59
CA PRO A 46 -13.21 -24.24 -15.23
C PRO A 46 -11.98 -23.95 -14.34
N ASP A 47 -10.77 -23.95 -14.90
CA ASP A 47 -9.55 -23.68 -14.15
C ASP A 47 -9.46 -22.20 -13.78
N GLU A 48 -9.84 -21.31 -14.70
CA GLU A 48 -9.94 -19.87 -14.43
C GLU A 48 -11.01 -19.56 -13.36
N ILE A 49 -12.19 -20.17 -13.47
CA ILE A 49 -13.26 -20.05 -12.47
C ILE A 49 -12.77 -20.50 -11.10
N SER A 50 -12.08 -21.63 -11.02
CA SER A 50 -11.55 -22.15 -9.76
C SER A 50 -10.52 -21.20 -9.14
N ALA A 51 -9.60 -20.66 -9.93
CA ALA A 51 -8.58 -19.74 -9.47
C ALA A 51 -9.17 -18.40 -9.03
N ALA A 52 -10.12 -17.85 -9.81
CA ALA A 52 -10.80 -16.60 -9.48
C ALA A 52 -11.66 -16.75 -8.20
N SER A 53 -12.40 -17.86 -8.06
CA SER A 53 -13.17 -18.14 -6.85
C SER A 53 -12.28 -18.22 -5.61
N ALA A 54 -11.17 -18.94 -5.68
CA ALA A 54 -10.22 -19.04 -4.57
C ALA A 54 -9.62 -17.67 -4.19
N TYR A 55 -9.37 -16.80 -5.18
CA TYR A 55 -8.91 -15.44 -4.94
C TYR A 55 -9.97 -14.60 -4.23
N ILE A 56 -11.23 -14.67 -4.68
CA ILE A 56 -12.36 -13.94 -4.07
C ILE A 56 -12.55 -14.39 -2.62
N ASP A 57 -12.57 -15.69 -2.37
CA ASP A 57 -12.73 -16.25 -1.02
C ASP A 57 -11.62 -15.78 -0.08
N ALA A 58 -10.37 -15.80 -0.55
CA ALA A 58 -9.25 -15.29 0.23
C ALA A 58 -9.35 -13.78 0.51
N LYS A 59 -9.85 -12.99 -0.45
CA LYS A 59 -10.08 -11.55 -0.25
C LYS A 59 -11.20 -11.26 0.74
N LYS A 60 -12.30 -12.00 0.67
CA LYS A 60 -13.40 -11.88 1.62
C LYS A 60 -12.94 -12.22 3.03
N ALA A 61 -12.26 -13.35 3.21
CA ALA A 61 -11.74 -13.76 4.51
C ALA A 61 -10.79 -12.70 5.10
N ASP A 62 -9.89 -12.16 4.28
CA ASP A 62 -8.99 -11.11 4.73
C ASP A 62 -9.71 -9.82 5.16
N LEU A 63 -10.75 -9.42 4.43
CA LEU A 63 -11.56 -8.25 4.79
C LEU A 63 -12.32 -8.47 6.10
N GLU A 64 -12.94 -9.63 6.28
CA GLU A 64 -13.68 -10.00 7.49
C GLU A 64 -12.77 -10.11 8.71
N ASP A 65 -11.62 -10.76 8.56
CA ASP A 65 -10.70 -11.02 9.68
C ASP A 65 -9.93 -9.77 10.12
N ASN A 66 -9.64 -8.84 9.20
CA ASN A 66 -8.65 -7.79 9.46
C ASN A 66 -9.17 -6.35 9.35
N TYR A 67 -10.34 -6.12 8.72
CA TYR A 67 -10.76 -4.75 8.40
C TYR A 67 -12.20 -4.43 8.77
N ILE A 68 -13.15 -5.36 8.58
CA ILE A 68 -14.56 -5.10 8.85
C ILE A 68 -14.80 -5.14 10.35
N GLY A 69 -15.33 -4.03 10.87
CA GLY A 69 -15.54 -3.86 12.30
C GLY A 69 -14.26 -3.66 13.13
N VAL A 70 -13.08 -3.71 12.49
CA VAL A 70 -11.79 -3.51 13.14
C VAL A 70 -11.34 -2.07 12.98
N ALA A 71 -11.08 -1.38 14.09
CA ALA A 71 -10.49 -0.06 14.06
C ALA A 71 -9.03 -0.14 13.59
N GLN A 72 -8.68 0.67 12.59
CA GLN A 72 -7.34 0.78 12.06
C GLN A 72 -6.73 2.10 12.49
N ASP A 73 -5.70 2.05 13.31
CA ASP A 73 -4.84 3.19 13.58
C ASP A 73 -4.27 3.74 12.28
N THR A 74 -4.52 5.01 12.03
CA THR A 74 -4.07 5.69 10.82
C THR A 74 -3.52 7.05 11.18
N TYR A 75 -2.40 7.42 10.61
CA TYR A 75 -1.94 8.81 10.61
C TYR A 75 -1.66 9.26 9.20
N ILE A 76 -1.89 10.54 9.00
CA ILE A 76 -1.62 11.23 7.76
C ILE A 76 -0.76 12.45 8.06
N GLU A 77 0.16 12.74 7.20
CA GLU A 77 0.93 13.96 7.22
C GLU A 77 0.29 14.96 6.28
N LEU A 78 0.03 16.14 6.80
CA LEU A 78 -0.59 17.23 6.05
C LEU A 78 0.34 18.44 6.09
N GLN A 79 0.37 19.15 5.00
CA GLN A 79 0.92 20.49 4.95
C GLN A 79 -0.22 21.49 4.83
N VAL A 80 -0.28 22.45 5.73
CA VAL A 80 -1.34 23.46 5.78
C VAL A 80 -0.72 24.82 5.49
N THR A 81 -1.15 25.46 4.41
CA THR A 81 -0.74 26.82 4.07
C THR A 81 -1.70 27.82 4.68
N VAL A 82 -1.23 28.62 5.63
CA VAL A 82 -1.99 29.67 6.28
C VAL A 82 -1.64 31.03 5.66
N PRO A 83 -2.55 31.66 4.90
CA PRO A 83 -2.29 32.98 4.33
C PRO A 83 -1.99 34.02 5.42
N ILE A 84 -1.00 34.85 5.21
CA ILE A 84 -0.54 35.81 6.23
C ILE A 84 -1.64 36.79 6.68
N ALA A 85 -2.57 37.11 5.78
CA ALA A 85 -3.75 37.93 6.11
C ALA A 85 -4.66 37.22 7.12
N THR A 86 -4.81 35.91 7.01
CA THR A 86 -5.59 35.06 7.94
C THR A 86 -4.90 34.91 9.28
N ALA A 87 -3.59 34.71 9.29
CA ALA A 87 -2.80 34.59 10.52
C ALA A 87 -2.87 35.84 11.41
N ARG A 88 -3.03 37.01 10.79
CA ARG A 88 -3.15 38.30 11.49
C ARG A 88 -4.56 38.63 12.01
N SER A 89 -5.60 37.97 11.46
CA SER A 89 -7.01 38.29 11.75
C SER A 89 -7.66 37.46 12.85
N ASN A 90 -6.95 36.51 13.48
CA ASN A 90 -7.51 35.48 14.37
C ASN A 90 -8.67 34.66 13.75
N ALA A 91 -8.81 34.68 12.43
CA ALA A 91 -9.87 34.00 11.73
C ALA A 91 -9.46 32.56 11.43
N ALA A 92 -9.51 31.68 12.44
CA ALA A 92 -9.35 30.22 12.25
C ALA A 92 -10.34 29.62 11.23
N GLN A 93 -11.35 30.39 10.82
CA GLN A 93 -12.37 29.96 9.84
C GLN A 93 -11.94 30.11 8.37
N ALA A 94 -10.79 30.66 8.07
CA ALA A 94 -10.37 30.93 6.69
C ALA A 94 -9.43 29.88 6.09
N ILE A 95 -9.13 28.77 6.79
CA ILE A 95 -8.38 27.67 6.22
C ILE A 95 -9.38 26.70 5.59
N GLY A 96 -9.44 26.73 4.26
CA GLY A 96 -10.25 25.81 3.47
C GLY A 96 -9.45 24.60 2.99
N ILE A 97 -10.14 23.64 2.37
CA ILE A 97 -9.53 22.44 1.79
C ILE A 97 -8.46 22.76 0.73
N ASP A 98 -8.57 23.91 0.07
CA ASP A 98 -7.60 24.40 -0.91
C ASP A 98 -6.25 24.80 -0.29
N ASN A 99 -6.19 24.93 1.03
CA ASN A 99 -4.98 25.25 1.78
C ASN A 99 -4.32 24.02 2.40
N ILE A 100 -4.83 22.83 2.11
CA ILE A 100 -4.38 21.58 2.70
C ILE A 100 -3.84 20.68 1.61
N GLU A 101 -2.63 20.17 1.81
CA GLU A 101 -2.00 19.17 0.96
C GLU A 101 -1.63 17.95 1.81
N TYR A 102 -1.73 16.76 1.24
CA TYR A 102 -1.13 15.56 1.80
C TYR A 102 0.35 15.54 1.42
N VAL A 103 1.19 15.25 2.39
CA VAL A 103 2.63 15.11 2.17
C VAL A 103 2.87 13.78 1.46
N GLY A 104 3.21 13.84 0.18
CA GLY A 104 3.58 12.69 -0.63
C GLY A 104 5.09 12.46 -0.64
N MET A 105 5.51 11.28 -1.07
CA MET A 105 6.94 10.93 -1.14
C MET A 105 7.72 11.74 -2.17
N ASN A 106 7.09 12.10 -3.29
CA ASN A 106 7.71 12.84 -4.38
C ASN A 106 7.19 14.27 -4.50
N GLU A 107 5.90 14.44 -4.28
CA GLU A 107 5.22 15.73 -4.33
C GLU A 107 4.01 15.72 -3.40
N ASN A 108 3.63 16.90 -2.91
CA ASN A 108 2.43 17.02 -2.12
C ASN A 108 1.20 16.97 -3.03
N VAL A 109 0.10 16.38 -2.53
CA VAL A 109 -1.16 16.24 -3.28
C VAL A 109 -2.23 17.11 -2.62
N PRO A 110 -2.84 18.05 -3.35
CA PRO A 110 -3.93 18.86 -2.81
C PRO A 110 -5.06 18.01 -2.25
N ALA A 111 -5.50 18.29 -1.01
CA ALA A 111 -6.51 17.49 -0.32
C ALA A 111 -7.83 17.37 -1.12
N LYS A 112 -8.17 18.38 -1.92
CA LYS A 112 -9.34 18.38 -2.80
C LYS A 112 -9.26 17.34 -3.94
N GLU A 113 -8.05 16.90 -4.30
CA GLU A 113 -7.82 15.93 -5.37
C GLU A 113 -7.87 14.49 -4.87
N LEU A 114 -7.85 14.30 -3.55
CA LEU A 114 -7.94 12.99 -2.91
C LEU A 114 -9.40 12.60 -2.60
N ALA A 115 -10.29 12.84 -3.55
CA ALA A 115 -11.63 12.28 -3.46
C ALA A 115 -11.55 10.75 -3.42
N PRO A 116 -12.29 10.07 -2.53
CA PRO A 116 -12.37 8.62 -2.53
C PRO A 116 -12.86 8.14 -3.90
N ASP A 117 -12.37 6.99 -4.34
CA ASP A 117 -12.86 6.37 -5.57
C ASP A 117 -14.37 6.15 -5.46
N SER A 118 -15.06 6.38 -6.57
CA SER A 118 -16.47 6.04 -6.66
C SER A 118 -16.67 4.53 -6.52
N ASN A 119 -17.84 4.09 -6.05
CA ASN A 119 -18.18 2.68 -6.01
C ASN A 119 -17.97 2.01 -7.38
N GLN A 120 -18.28 2.72 -8.45
CA GLN A 120 -18.09 2.26 -9.82
C GLN A 120 -16.61 2.02 -10.13
N ALA A 121 -15.71 2.93 -9.78
CA ALA A 121 -14.27 2.77 -10.01
C ALA A 121 -13.69 1.61 -9.18
N MET A 122 -14.19 1.39 -7.95
CA MET A 122 -13.80 0.24 -7.14
C MET A 122 -14.29 -1.08 -7.76
N MET A 123 -15.51 -1.13 -8.29
CA MET A 123 -16.03 -2.32 -8.99
C MET A 123 -15.19 -2.63 -10.25
N GLU A 124 -14.90 -1.61 -11.06
CA GLU A 124 -14.05 -1.76 -12.26
C GLU A 124 -12.65 -2.27 -11.90
N SER A 125 -12.10 -1.81 -10.79
CA SER A 125 -10.82 -2.32 -10.27
C SER A 125 -10.90 -3.80 -9.87
N GLY A 126 -12.01 -4.23 -9.25
CA GLY A 126 -12.27 -5.64 -8.97
C GLY A 126 -12.37 -6.49 -10.24
N GLN A 127 -13.11 -6.02 -11.24
CA GLN A 127 -13.22 -6.70 -12.54
C GLN A 127 -11.85 -6.84 -13.22
N ALA A 128 -11.06 -5.77 -13.25
CA ALA A 128 -9.72 -5.79 -13.81
C ALA A 128 -8.78 -6.77 -13.09
N ALA A 129 -8.96 -6.99 -11.79
CA ALA A 129 -8.16 -7.96 -11.05
C ALA A 129 -8.41 -9.41 -11.52
N ILE A 130 -9.65 -9.79 -11.82
CA ILE A 130 -9.97 -11.11 -12.38
C ILE A 130 -9.36 -11.27 -13.76
N LEU A 131 -9.47 -10.28 -14.64
CA LEU A 131 -8.86 -10.32 -15.98
C LEU A 131 -7.33 -10.51 -15.88
N ASN A 132 -6.68 -9.87 -14.95
CA ASN A 132 -5.24 -10.06 -14.70
C ASN A 132 -4.91 -11.51 -14.25
N ILE A 133 -5.78 -12.17 -13.51
CA ILE A 133 -5.60 -13.56 -13.09
C ILE A 133 -5.69 -14.48 -14.31
N THR A 134 -6.71 -14.32 -15.15
CA THR A 134 -6.94 -15.15 -16.33
C THR A 134 -5.85 -14.97 -17.39
N GLU A 135 -5.42 -13.74 -17.67
CA GLU A 135 -4.29 -13.48 -18.58
C GLU A 135 -2.99 -14.19 -18.16
N ARG A 136 -2.76 -14.31 -16.84
CA ARG A 136 -1.59 -15.01 -16.31
C ARG A 136 -1.71 -16.51 -16.38
N MET A 137 -2.91 -17.05 -16.31
CA MET A 137 -3.16 -18.49 -16.48
C MET A 137 -2.97 -18.90 -17.95
N ALA A 138 -3.35 -18.03 -18.88
CA ALA A 138 -3.13 -18.24 -20.31
C ALA A 138 -1.65 -18.27 -20.72
N THR A 139 -0.74 -17.74 -19.89
CA THR A 139 0.71 -17.84 -20.13
C THR A 139 1.23 -19.18 -19.59
N PRO A 140 1.79 -20.09 -20.40
CA PRO A 140 2.26 -21.38 -19.95
C PRO A 140 3.38 -21.22 -18.91
N SER A 141 3.06 -21.28 -17.65
CA SER A 141 4.04 -21.35 -16.58
C SER A 141 3.51 -22.21 -15.45
N THR A 142 4.37 -23.07 -14.93
CA THR A 142 4.20 -23.94 -13.75
C THR A 142 3.95 -23.13 -12.44
N ARG A 143 3.51 -21.87 -12.53
CA ARG A 143 3.44 -20.89 -11.44
C ARG A 143 2.07 -20.77 -10.76
N ALA A 144 0.98 -21.19 -11.39
CA ALA A 144 -0.37 -20.96 -10.85
C ALA A 144 -0.61 -21.60 -9.47
N SER A 145 -0.08 -22.81 -9.22
CA SER A 145 -0.22 -23.47 -7.92
C SER A 145 0.60 -22.80 -6.81
N THR A 146 1.73 -22.20 -7.17
CA THR A 146 2.61 -21.50 -6.23
C THR A 146 2.01 -20.12 -5.83
N ILE A 147 1.38 -19.43 -6.79
CA ILE A 147 0.75 -18.12 -6.54
C ILE A 147 -0.41 -18.26 -5.54
N ASN A 148 -1.30 -19.22 -5.73
CA ASN A 148 -2.43 -19.44 -4.83
C ASN A 148 -1.99 -19.80 -3.41
N SER A 149 -0.91 -20.57 -3.25
CA SER A 149 -0.37 -20.92 -1.93
C SER A 149 0.29 -19.72 -1.23
N VAL A 150 0.94 -18.83 -1.98
CA VAL A 150 1.60 -17.64 -1.43
C VAL A 150 0.57 -16.60 -1.03
N ILE A 151 -0.43 -16.31 -1.87
CA ILE A 151 -1.51 -15.36 -1.56
C ILE A 151 -2.28 -15.82 -0.31
N LYS A 152 -2.57 -17.13 -0.19
CA LYS A 152 -3.30 -17.70 0.94
C LYS A 152 -2.53 -17.60 2.27
N ASN A 153 -1.20 -17.55 2.23
CA ASN A 153 -0.36 -17.57 3.43
C ASN A 153 0.32 -16.22 3.72
N TYR A 154 0.14 -15.20 2.86
CA TYR A 154 0.74 -13.89 3.09
C TYR A 154 -0.12 -13.07 4.04
N ASP A 155 0.41 -12.79 5.22
CA ASP A 155 -0.20 -12.01 6.27
C ASP A 155 0.26 -10.55 6.18
N ARG A 156 -0.60 -9.71 5.61
CA ARG A 156 -0.32 -8.27 5.44
C ARG A 156 -0.28 -7.50 6.76
N VAL A 157 -1.07 -7.96 7.75
CA VAL A 157 -1.09 -7.34 9.08
C VAL A 157 0.25 -7.57 9.76
N ARG A 158 0.76 -8.80 9.71
CA ARG A 158 2.07 -9.14 10.26
C ARG A 158 3.21 -8.38 9.57
N ALA A 159 3.13 -8.21 8.23
CA ALA A 159 4.10 -7.39 7.48
C ALA A 159 4.07 -5.93 7.93
N ARG A 160 2.87 -5.36 8.10
CA ARG A 160 2.66 -3.99 8.61
C ARG A 160 3.22 -3.84 10.03
N ASP A 161 2.91 -4.77 10.90
CA ASP A 161 3.33 -4.70 12.31
C ASP A 161 4.86 -4.77 12.41
N TYR A 162 5.51 -5.62 11.61
CA TYR A 162 6.97 -5.59 11.49
C TYR A 162 7.49 -4.23 11.03
N ALA A 163 6.83 -3.62 10.03
CA ALA A 163 7.23 -2.30 9.57
C ALA A 163 7.10 -1.24 10.68
N ARG A 164 6.05 -1.32 11.50
CA ARG A 164 5.85 -0.41 12.65
C ARG A 164 6.89 -0.62 13.75
N ASP A 165 7.21 -1.86 14.07
CA ASP A 165 8.16 -2.20 15.12
C ASP A 165 9.59 -1.74 14.80
N TRP A 166 9.95 -1.74 13.52
CA TRP A 166 11.30 -1.44 13.06
C TRP A 166 11.43 -0.12 12.30
N SER A 167 10.35 0.67 12.16
CA SER A 167 10.42 2.03 11.66
C SER A 167 10.76 3.01 12.78
N CYS A 168 11.62 3.98 12.50
CA CYS A 168 11.96 5.04 13.45
C CYS A 168 10.79 6.00 13.65
N THR A 169 9.91 5.74 14.63
CA THR A 169 8.75 6.59 14.92
C THR A 169 9.08 7.82 15.79
N ASN A 170 10.28 7.92 16.35
CA ASN A 170 10.63 8.93 17.36
C ASN A 170 11.26 10.21 16.81
N GLY A 171 11.02 10.58 15.56
CA GLY A 171 11.36 11.93 15.06
C GLY A 171 12.84 12.26 14.91
N SER A 172 13.75 11.37 15.27
CA SER A 172 15.17 11.54 14.99
C SER A 172 15.50 10.90 13.63
N LEU A 173 15.45 11.71 12.59
CA LEU A 173 15.86 11.34 11.22
C LEU A 173 17.33 10.86 11.13
N TYR A 174 18.07 10.84 12.23
CA TYR A 174 19.52 10.64 12.23
C TYR A 174 20.03 9.51 13.11
N ASP A 175 19.20 8.86 13.92
CA ASP A 175 19.64 7.72 14.74
C ASP A 175 19.15 6.39 14.18
N HIS A 176 19.52 6.14 12.93
CA HIS A 176 19.21 4.88 12.24
C HIS A 176 19.87 3.65 12.86
N ALA A 177 20.83 3.83 13.75
CA ALA A 177 21.58 2.74 14.35
C ALA A 177 20.74 1.87 15.31
N THR A 178 19.63 2.42 15.82
CA THR A 178 18.78 1.75 16.82
C THR A 178 17.44 1.26 16.26
N CYS A 179 17.07 1.66 15.05
CA CYS A 179 15.75 1.40 14.46
C CYS A 179 15.75 0.27 13.41
N HIS A 180 16.82 -0.46 13.24
CA HIS A 180 16.86 -1.59 12.32
C HIS A 180 16.88 -2.92 13.04
N ASN A 181 16.31 -3.95 12.44
CA ASN A 181 16.39 -5.30 12.96
C ASN A 181 17.85 -5.80 12.86
N PRO A 182 18.52 -6.12 13.99
CA PRO A 182 19.92 -6.52 14.00
C PRO A 182 20.20 -7.86 13.30
N GLU A 183 19.17 -8.64 12.97
CA GLU A 183 19.31 -9.88 12.19
C GLU A 183 19.65 -9.61 10.72
N TYR A 184 19.43 -8.37 10.25
CA TYR A 184 19.69 -7.96 8.86
C TYR A 184 20.75 -6.89 8.78
N THR A 185 21.48 -6.89 7.67
CA THR A 185 22.45 -5.83 7.39
C THR A 185 21.72 -4.52 7.12
N PHE A 186 22.13 -3.46 7.78
CA PHE A 186 21.66 -2.11 7.53
C PHE A 186 22.54 -1.41 6.48
N TYR A 187 21.92 -0.81 5.47
CA TYR A 187 22.59 -0.08 4.39
C TYR A 187 22.38 1.42 4.59
N ALA A 188 23.27 2.08 5.30
CA ALA A 188 23.14 3.46 5.81
C ALA A 188 22.68 4.53 4.79
N SER A 189 22.93 4.34 3.50
CA SER A 189 22.58 5.30 2.46
C SER A 189 21.40 4.91 1.57
N ASN A 190 20.93 3.65 1.64
CA ASN A 190 19.84 3.16 0.79
C ASN A 190 19.27 1.84 1.31
N ASP A 191 18.55 1.89 2.42
CA ASP A 191 18.00 0.70 3.09
C ASP A 191 16.54 0.38 2.75
N CYS A 192 15.85 1.26 2.03
CA CYS A 192 14.40 1.14 1.82
C CYS A 192 13.98 -0.21 1.27
N THR A 193 14.62 -0.70 0.21
CA THR A 193 14.27 -1.98 -0.41
C THR A 193 14.63 -3.18 0.47
N ASN A 194 15.73 -3.11 1.19
CA ASN A 194 16.12 -4.12 2.19
C ASN A 194 15.07 -4.19 3.30
N PHE A 195 14.61 -3.05 3.82
CA PHE A 195 13.56 -2.99 4.82
C PHE A 195 12.22 -3.55 4.32
N VAL A 196 11.80 -3.15 3.11
CA VAL A 196 10.60 -3.69 2.48
C VAL A 196 10.69 -5.21 2.31
N SER A 197 11.84 -5.73 1.88
CA SER A 197 12.07 -7.16 1.75
C SER A 197 11.90 -7.90 3.08
N GLN A 198 12.37 -7.32 4.18
CA GLN A 198 12.17 -7.85 5.53
C GLN A 198 10.69 -7.90 5.90
N CYS A 199 9.95 -6.81 5.66
CA CYS A 199 8.50 -6.75 5.93
C CYS A 199 7.75 -7.86 5.18
N LEU A 200 8.07 -8.07 3.90
CA LEU A 200 7.44 -9.10 3.08
C LEU A 200 7.72 -10.51 3.58
N VAL A 201 8.95 -10.79 4.01
CA VAL A 201 9.30 -12.09 4.62
C VAL A 201 8.58 -12.31 5.94
N TYR A 202 8.48 -11.27 6.77
CA TYR A 202 7.72 -11.35 8.02
C TYR A 202 6.22 -11.59 7.78
N GLY A 203 5.67 -11.04 6.69
CA GLY A 203 4.33 -11.34 6.20
C GLY A 203 4.17 -12.77 5.64
N GLY A 204 5.23 -13.56 5.59
CA GLY A 204 5.17 -14.96 5.15
C GLY A 204 5.52 -15.18 3.68
N LEU A 205 6.04 -14.16 2.97
CA LEU A 205 6.55 -14.35 1.62
C LEU A 205 7.85 -15.17 1.66
N PRO A 206 7.90 -16.35 1.04
CA PRO A 206 9.08 -17.21 1.11
C PRO A 206 10.23 -16.63 0.28
N THR A 207 11.44 -16.68 0.84
CA THR A 207 12.66 -16.37 0.10
C THR A 207 13.07 -17.53 -0.82
N ASP A 208 13.85 -17.23 -1.85
CA ASP A 208 14.46 -18.22 -2.75
C ASP A 208 15.93 -17.89 -3.06
N SER A 209 16.52 -18.60 -4.02
CA SER A 209 17.91 -18.37 -4.41
C SER A 209 18.16 -16.99 -5.06
N LYS A 210 17.10 -16.37 -5.62
CA LYS A 210 17.18 -15.07 -6.33
C LYS A 210 16.80 -13.90 -5.43
N TRP A 211 15.88 -14.09 -4.49
CA TRP A 211 15.42 -13.06 -3.56
C TRP A 211 15.61 -13.53 -2.12
N LYS A 212 16.67 -13.10 -1.52
CA LYS A 212 17.12 -13.35 -0.14
C LYS A 212 18.11 -12.28 0.28
N PRO A 213 18.47 -12.15 1.57
CA PRO A 213 19.48 -11.19 2.02
C PRO A 213 20.73 -11.19 1.13
N TYR A 214 21.23 -10.00 0.83
CA TYR A 214 22.42 -9.69 0.00
C TYR A 214 22.24 -9.79 -1.53
N THR A 215 21.13 -10.34 -2.06
CA THR A 215 20.90 -10.36 -3.52
C THR A 215 20.40 -9.00 -4.04
N GLU A 216 20.55 -8.75 -5.35
CA GLU A 216 20.09 -7.50 -5.94
C GLU A 216 18.57 -7.26 -5.75
N PRO A 217 17.66 -8.22 -6.01
CA PRO A 217 16.24 -8.01 -5.76
C PRO A 217 15.89 -7.71 -4.29
N TRP A 218 16.74 -8.14 -3.34
CA TRP A 218 16.54 -7.87 -1.93
C TRP A 218 16.81 -6.41 -1.55
N LYS A 219 17.78 -5.77 -2.17
CA LYS A 219 18.31 -4.46 -1.77
C LYS A 219 18.12 -3.35 -2.79
N THR A 220 17.57 -3.63 -3.99
CA THR A 220 17.34 -2.61 -5.02
C THR A 220 15.91 -2.60 -5.52
N THR A 221 15.40 -1.40 -5.86
CA THR A 221 14.02 -1.20 -6.33
C THR A 221 13.78 -1.68 -7.75
N GLY A 222 14.77 -1.64 -8.63
CA GLY A 222 14.67 -2.26 -9.94
C GLY A 222 14.72 -1.36 -11.16
N ASN A 223 15.32 -0.20 -11.08
CA ASN A 223 15.54 0.67 -12.24
C ASN A 223 16.36 0.01 -13.36
N ALA A 224 17.12 -1.05 -13.05
CA ALA A 224 17.90 -1.83 -13.99
C ALA A 224 17.28 -3.18 -14.39
N GLY A 225 16.01 -3.41 -14.07
CA GLY A 225 15.29 -4.65 -14.44
C GLY A 225 15.60 -5.88 -13.57
N ASN A 226 16.33 -5.75 -12.47
CA ASN A 226 16.75 -6.84 -11.60
C ASN A 226 16.39 -6.65 -10.12
N GLY A 227 15.61 -5.62 -9.78
CA GLY A 227 15.22 -5.31 -8.40
C GLY A 227 13.96 -6.02 -7.93
N ILE A 228 13.53 -5.66 -6.71
CA ILE A 228 12.38 -6.27 -6.03
C ILE A 228 11.09 -6.18 -6.85
N ARG A 229 10.81 -5.04 -7.47
CA ARG A 229 9.62 -4.86 -8.31
C ARG A 229 9.58 -5.89 -9.43
N GLN A 230 10.69 -6.03 -10.18
CA GLN A 230 10.78 -6.98 -11.27
C GLN A 230 10.69 -8.43 -10.76
N TYR A 231 11.32 -8.73 -9.64
CA TYR A 231 11.24 -10.04 -9.03
C TYR A 231 9.79 -10.40 -8.64
N LEU A 232 9.10 -9.52 -7.90
CA LEU A 232 7.75 -9.78 -7.41
C LEU A 232 6.72 -9.88 -8.56
N THR A 233 6.81 -9.00 -9.57
CA THR A 233 5.92 -9.05 -10.73
C THR A 233 6.18 -10.25 -11.61
N ASN A 234 7.43 -10.57 -11.93
CA ASN A 234 7.79 -11.72 -12.76
C ASN A 234 7.43 -13.07 -12.10
N ASN A 235 7.39 -13.10 -10.76
CA ASN A 235 6.97 -14.28 -10.02
C ASN A 235 5.47 -14.29 -9.71
N GLY A 236 4.71 -13.27 -10.18
CA GLY A 236 3.28 -13.17 -9.96
C GLY A 236 2.87 -12.99 -8.49
N LEU A 237 3.80 -12.52 -7.66
CA LEU A 237 3.57 -12.32 -6.22
C LEU A 237 2.87 -11.00 -5.93
N PHE A 238 3.10 -9.97 -6.77
CA PHE A 238 2.50 -8.66 -6.66
C PHE A 238 2.07 -8.13 -8.02
N PHE A 239 1.07 -7.26 -8.01
CA PHE A 239 0.66 -6.48 -9.17
C PHE A 239 1.33 -5.12 -9.11
N HIS A 240 1.75 -4.61 -10.26
CA HIS A 240 2.21 -3.24 -10.40
C HIS A 240 1.04 -2.37 -10.84
N THR A 241 0.75 -1.33 -10.06
CA THR A 241 -0.14 -0.24 -10.46
C THR A 241 0.64 1.07 -10.43
N THR A 242 0.26 2.01 -11.26
CA THR A 242 0.78 3.39 -11.24
C THR A 242 -0.11 4.34 -10.43
N LYS A 243 -1.18 3.82 -9.82
CA LYS A 243 -2.15 4.62 -9.07
C LYS A 243 -1.88 4.45 -7.58
N GLU A 244 -1.29 5.46 -6.95
CA GLU A 244 -0.98 5.47 -5.51
C GLU A 244 -2.23 5.24 -4.64
N LYS A 245 -3.39 5.75 -5.07
CA LYS A 245 -4.66 5.56 -4.38
C LYS A 245 -5.15 4.11 -4.32
N GLU A 246 -4.57 3.21 -5.07
CA GLU A 246 -4.82 1.77 -4.99
C GLU A 246 -3.93 1.09 -3.93
N ALA A 247 -3.06 1.84 -3.26
CA ALA A 247 -2.25 1.31 -2.19
C ALA A 247 -3.10 0.99 -0.95
N PHE A 248 -2.80 -0.13 -0.32
CA PHE A 248 -3.44 -0.60 0.91
C PHE A 248 -2.39 -1.25 1.81
N ALA A 249 -2.76 -1.61 3.04
CA ALA A 249 -1.83 -2.26 3.95
C ALA A 249 -1.17 -3.50 3.29
N GLY A 250 0.17 -3.52 3.29
CA GLY A 250 0.98 -4.54 2.61
C GLY A 250 1.30 -4.23 1.15
N SER A 251 0.84 -3.12 0.59
CA SER A 251 1.34 -2.63 -0.70
C SER A 251 2.78 -2.15 -0.58
N VAL A 252 3.56 -2.38 -1.63
CA VAL A 252 4.91 -1.83 -1.77
C VAL A 252 4.83 -0.65 -2.73
N ILE A 253 5.09 0.53 -2.21
CA ILE A 253 5.14 1.78 -2.98
C ILE A 253 6.60 2.02 -3.39
N ASN A 254 6.81 2.32 -4.66
CA ASN A 254 8.12 2.58 -5.25
C ASN A 254 8.13 3.93 -5.96
#